data_ff687059f38790fe12aabf32525b84a2
#
_entry.id   ff687059f38790fe12aabf32525b84a2
#
_cell.length_a   1.000
_cell.length_b   1.000
_cell.length_c   1.000
_cell.angle_alpha   90.00
_cell.angle_beta   90.00
_cell.angle_gamma   90.00
#
_symmetry.space_group_name_H-M   'P 1'
#
loop_
_entity.id
_entity.type
_entity.pdbx_description
1 polymer ?
#
loop_
_entity_poly.entity_id
_entity_poly.type
_entity_poly.pdbx_seq_one_letter_code
_entity_poly.pdbx_strand_id
1 'polypeptide(L)'
;MSTPSTPDSLVLYGQHFASRLLLGTARYPSPAVLEAAVQRARPAMVTASLRRQGINATQAGASFWQLLQHLGVPVLPNTAGCHSVQEAITTAHMAREVFNTPWIKLEVI
;
A
#
# COMPACT_ATOMS: atom_id res chain seq x y z
N MET A 1 -4.22 -21.46 16.14
CA MET A 1 -3.61 -21.55 15.67
C MET A 1 -3.59 -21.57 14.35
N SER A 2 -3.88 -20.89 13.67
CA SER A 2 -3.84 -21.06 12.31
C SER A 2 -2.46 -21.19 11.82
N THR A 3 -2.27 -21.98 10.87
CA THR A 3 -0.95 -22.10 10.32
C THR A 3 -0.82 -21.21 9.14
N PRO A 4 0.33 -20.55 9.00
CA PRO A 4 0.55 -19.69 7.87
C PRO A 4 0.78 -20.44 6.56
N SER A 5 0.88 -21.76 6.62
CA SER A 5 1.25 -22.53 5.45
C SER A 5 0.09 -23.33 4.89
N THR A 6 -1.14 -22.79 4.95
CA THR A 6 -2.27 -23.48 4.32
C THR A 6 -2.08 -23.50 2.81
N PRO A 7 -2.68 -24.47 2.10
CA PRO A 7 -2.57 -24.51 0.64
C PRO A 7 -3.08 -23.26 -0.04
N ASP A 8 -3.98 -22.51 0.64
CA ASP A 8 -4.57 -21.31 0.07
C ASP A 8 -3.83 -20.04 0.41
N SER A 9 -2.73 -20.12 1.16
CA SER A 9 -2.00 -18.90 1.50
C SER A 9 -1.35 -18.31 0.25
N LEU A 10 -1.30 -16.98 0.22
CA LEU A 10 -0.65 -16.25 -0.85
C LEU A 10 0.85 -16.17 -0.56
N VAL A 11 1.68 -16.53 -1.54
CA VAL A 11 3.11 -16.43 -1.37
C VAL A 11 3.66 -15.46 -2.40
N LEU A 12 4.31 -14.40 -1.93
CA LEU A 12 4.94 -13.40 -2.79
C LEU A 12 6.38 -13.24 -2.35
N TYR A 13 7.31 -13.52 -3.25
CA TYR A 13 8.75 -13.41 -2.98
C TYR A 13 9.14 -14.13 -1.67
N GLY A 14 8.60 -15.32 -1.49
CA GLY A 14 8.91 -16.14 -0.32
C GLY A 14 8.18 -15.76 0.95
N GLN A 15 7.42 -14.69 0.96
CA GLN A 15 6.66 -14.27 2.12
C GLN A 15 5.24 -14.78 2.03
N HIS A 16 4.75 -15.38 3.11
CA HIS A 16 3.41 -15.97 3.17
C HIS A 16 2.41 -15.00 3.77
N PHE A 17 1.23 -14.91 3.14
CA PHE A 17 0.13 -14.09 3.62
C PHE A 17 -1.10 -14.96 3.80
N ALA A 18 -1.77 -14.82 4.94
CA ALA A 18 -3.00 -15.55 5.19
C ALA A 18 -4.14 -15.11 4.27
N SER A 19 -4.16 -13.82 3.92
CA SER A 19 -5.17 -13.26 3.03
C SER A 19 -4.64 -13.22 1.61
N ARG A 20 -5.54 -13.37 0.65
CA ARG A 20 -5.20 -13.27 -0.77
C ARG A 20 -5.68 -11.95 -1.37
N LEU A 21 -6.16 -11.02 -0.54
CA LEU A 21 -6.74 -9.76 -0.99
C LEU A 21 -5.73 -8.63 -0.83
N LEU A 22 -5.59 -7.83 -1.89
CA LEU A 22 -4.87 -6.56 -1.85
C LEU A 22 -5.91 -5.47 -2.00
N LEU A 23 -5.94 -4.51 -1.09
CA LEU A 23 -6.99 -3.50 -1.03
C LEU A 23 -6.46 -2.13 -1.37
N GLY A 24 -7.13 -1.45 -2.31
CA GLY A 24 -6.80 -0.06 -2.63
C GLY A 24 -7.24 0.88 -1.53
N THR A 25 -6.60 2.02 -1.44
CA THR A 25 -6.89 3.02 -0.40
C THR A 25 -7.38 4.35 -0.95
N ALA A 26 -7.64 4.44 -2.24
CA ALA A 26 -8.08 5.68 -2.86
C ALA A 26 -9.60 5.80 -2.84
N ARG A 27 -10.07 7.05 -2.77
CA ARG A 27 -11.49 7.40 -2.98
C ARG A 27 -12.44 6.94 -1.90
N TYR A 28 -11.96 6.70 -0.71
CA TYR A 28 -12.85 6.46 0.42
C TYR A 28 -13.41 7.79 0.92
N PRO A 29 -14.69 7.83 1.33
CA PRO A 29 -15.29 9.09 1.76
C PRO A 29 -14.62 9.70 2.99
N SER A 30 -14.03 8.88 3.84
CA SER A 30 -13.37 9.36 5.04
C SER A 30 -12.34 8.35 5.52
N PRO A 31 -11.39 8.78 6.36
CA PRO A 31 -10.45 7.85 7.00
C PRO A 31 -11.16 6.75 7.80
N ALA A 32 -12.26 7.08 8.45
CA ALA A 32 -13.00 6.08 9.24
C ALA A 32 -13.58 4.98 8.35
N VAL A 33 -14.06 5.34 7.15
CA VAL A 33 -14.59 4.36 6.21
C VAL A 33 -13.47 3.44 5.71
N LEU A 34 -12.31 4.01 5.40
CA LEU A 34 -11.16 3.20 4.99
C LEU A 34 -10.74 2.25 6.10
N GLU A 35 -10.66 2.73 7.31
CA GLU A 35 -10.28 1.90 8.45
C GLU A 35 -11.26 0.74 8.64
N ALA A 36 -12.55 1.03 8.55
CA ALA A 36 -13.57 -0.02 8.66
C ALA A 36 -13.45 -1.04 7.55
N ALA A 37 -13.18 -0.59 6.34
CA ALA A 37 -13.01 -1.50 5.19
C ALA A 37 -11.82 -2.44 5.40
N VAL A 38 -10.71 -1.90 5.87
CA VAL A 38 -9.50 -2.70 6.13
C VAL A 38 -9.78 -3.74 7.23
N GLN A 39 -10.44 -3.31 8.29
CA GLN A 39 -10.74 -4.21 9.40
C GLN A 39 -11.67 -5.35 8.98
N ARG A 40 -12.61 -5.06 8.09
CA ARG A 40 -13.55 -6.08 7.62
C ARG A 40 -12.91 -6.99 6.57
N ALA A 41 -12.15 -6.43 5.66
CA ALA A 41 -11.58 -7.19 4.54
C ALA A 41 -10.35 -7.99 4.94
N ARG A 42 -9.59 -7.53 5.92
CA ARG A 42 -8.34 -8.14 6.37
C ARG A 42 -7.42 -8.45 5.20
N PRO A 43 -7.03 -7.42 4.44
CA PRO A 43 -6.17 -7.66 3.27
C PRO A 43 -4.76 -8.06 3.66
N ALA A 44 -4.07 -8.71 2.73
CA ALA A 44 -2.65 -9.00 2.89
C ALA A 44 -1.83 -7.73 2.86
N MET A 45 -2.22 -6.79 2.00
CA MET A 45 -1.57 -5.50 1.85
C MET A 45 -2.60 -4.46 1.44
N VAL A 46 -2.30 -3.20 1.72
CA VAL A 46 -3.05 -2.07 1.17
C VAL A 46 -2.16 -1.36 0.16
N THR A 47 -2.75 -0.88 -0.93
CA THR A 47 -1.99 -0.18 -1.97
C THR A 47 -2.13 1.33 -1.79
N ALA A 48 -1.10 2.06 -2.16
CA ALA A 48 -1.11 3.51 -2.06
C ALA A 48 -0.24 4.12 -3.15
N SER A 49 -0.64 5.29 -3.64
CA SER A 49 0.11 6.01 -4.65
C SER A 49 0.75 7.24 -4.04
N LEU A 50 2.07 7.34 -4.13
CA LEU A 50 2.80 8.49 -3.62
C LEU A 50 2.38 9.77 -4.36
N ARG A 51 2.26 9.69 -5.67
CA ARG A 51 1.94 10.87 -6.48
C ARG A 51 0.51 11.34 -6.22
N ARG A 52 -0.44 10.42 -6.16
CA ARG A 52 -1.84 10.78 -5.96
C ARG A 52 -2.09 11.38 -4.58
N GLN A 53 -1.44 10.84 -3.57
CA GLN A 53 -1.69 11.28 -2.20
C GLN A 53 -0.92 12.54 -1.84
N GLY A 54 0.15 12.88 -2.58
CA GLY A 54 0.94 14.05 -2.27
C GLY A 54 1.50 14.01 -0.86
N ILE A 55 1.93 12.85 -0.42
CA ILE A 55 2.26 12.59 0.98
C ILE A 55 3.31 13.56 1.51
N ASN A 56 4.26 13.93 0.67
CA ASN A 56 5.35 14.82 1.10
C ASN A 56 5.00 16.30 0.98
N ALA A 57 3.84 16.63 0.43
CA ALA A 57 3.53 18.00 0.06
C ALA A 57 2.45 18.64 0.91
N THR A 58 1.62 17.86 1.58
CA THR A 58 0.45 18.40 2.24
C THR A 58 0.26 17.79 3.62
N GLN A 59 -0.46 18.52 4.47
CA GLN A 59 -0.86 18.01 5.77
C GLN A 59 -1.81 16.84 5.64
N ALA A 60 -2.68 16.87 4.63
CA ALA A 60 -3.60 15.76 4.36
C ALA A 60 -2.82 14.49 4.01
N GLY A 61 -1.73 14.63 3.25
CA GLY A 61 -0.87 13.49 2.93
C GLY A 61 -0.20 12.92 4.16
N ALA A 62 0.27 13.78 5.07
CA ALA A 62 0.87 13.32 6.31
C ALA A 62 -0.14 12.57 7.17
N SER A 63 -1.38 13.06 7.25
CA SER A 63 -2.45 12.39 7.99
C SER A 63 -2.78 11.03 7.37
N PHE A 64 -2.78 10.95 6.04
CA PHE A 64 -3.01 9.69 5.34
C PHE A 64 -1.92 8.67 5.66
N TRP A 65 -0.66 9.11 5.67
CA TRP A 65 0.45 8.24 6.01
C TRP A 65 0.32 7.71 7.45
N GLN A 66 -0.05 8.59 8.38
CA GLN A 66 -0.26 8.19 9.76
C GLN A 66 -1.37 7.15 9.88
N LEU A 67 -2.44 7.32 9.10
CA LEU A 67 -3.52 6.35 9.08
C LEU A 67 -3.04 5.00 8.60
N LEU A 68 -2.25 4.97 7.51
CA LEU A 68 -1.72 3.71 7.00
C LEU A 68 -0.85 3.01 8.04
N GLN A 69 -0.03 3.76 8.76
CA GLN A 69 0.79 3.18 9.82
C GLN A 69 -0.08 2.62 10.94
N HIS A 70 -1.14 3.33 11.29
CA HIS A 70 -2.06 2.90 12.35
C HIS A 70 -2.77 1.59 12.00
N LEU A 71 -3.07 1.37 10.74
CA LEU A 71 -3.78 0.16 10.30
C LEU A 71 -2.95 -1.12 10.52
N GLY A 72 -1.63 -1.01 10.55
CA GLY A 72 -0.78 -2.15 10.83
C GLY A 72 -0.72 -3.18 9.72
N VAL A 73 -1.19 -2.85 8.52
CA VAL A 73 -1.17 -3.74 7.37
C VAL A 73 -0.01 -3.33 6.48
N PRO A 74 0.73 -4.28 5.89
CA PRO A 74 1.80 -3.92 4.97
C PRO A 74 1.30 -3.05 3.83
N VAL A 75 2.12 -2.08 3.43
CA VAL A 75 1.77 -1.16 2.35
C VAL A 75 2.50 -1.59 1.09
N LEU A 76 1.77 -1.66 -0.02
CA LEU A 76 2.33 -1.89 -1.35
C LEU A 76 2.17 -0.58 -2.12
N PRO A 77 3.18 0.30 -2.10
CA PRO A 77 3.07 1.54 -2.86
C PRO A 77 3.19 1.26 -4.35
N ASN A 78 2.68 2.20 -5.15
CA ASN A 78 2.78 2.08 -6.60
C ASN A 78 3.25 3.38 -7.22
N THR A 79 3.69 3.28 -8.48
CA THR A 79 4.18 4.42 -9.25
C THR A 79 3.15 4.91 -10.25
N ALA A 80 1.88 4.83 -9.88
CA ALA A 80 0.80 5.27 -10.75
C ALA A 80 0.97 6.74 -11.15
N GLY A 81 0.71 7.04 -12.41
CA GLY A 81 0.83 8.39 -12.94
C GLY A 81 2.19 8.73 -13.49
N CYS A 82 3.16 7.83 -13.44
CA CYS A 82 4.48 8.07 -14.03
C CYS A 82 4.42 7.81 -15.53
N HIS A 83 5.02 8.72 -16.31
CA HIS A 83 4.98 8.65 -17.77
C HIS A 83 6.29 8.18 -18.39
N SER A 84 7.32 7.95 -17.59
CA SER A 84 8.60 7.47 -18.08
C SER A 84 9.21 6.49 -17.10
N VAL A 85 10.15 5.69 -17.60
CA VAL A 85 10.88 4.77 -16.75
C VAL A 85 11.63 5.52 -15.66
N GLN A 86 12.26 6.64 -16.01
CA GLN A 86 13.02 7.43 -15.05
C GLN A 86 12.13 7.97 -13.93
N GLU A 87 10.95 8.47 -14.29
CA GLU A 87 9.98 8.93 -13.30
C GLU A 87 9.56 7.81 -12.36
N ALA A 88 9.31 6.63 -12.93
CA ALA A 88 8.88 5.49 -12.13
C ALA A 88 9.97 5.06 -11.16
N ILE A 89 11.21 5.04 -11.60
CA ILE A 89 12.35 4.67 -10.74
C ILE A 89 12.49 5.66 -9.59
N THR A 90 12.44 6.96 -9.90
CA THR A 90 12.55 8.00 -8.88
C THR A 90 11.42 7.88 -7.87
N THR A 91 10.19 7.71 -8.36
CA THR A 91 9.03 7.57 -7.49
C THR A 91 9.13 6.33 -6.62
N ALA A 92 9.63 5.23 -7.18
CA ALA A 92 9.80 3.99 -6.42
C ALA A 92 10.79 4.18 -5.26
N HIS A 93 11.90 4.87 -5.51
CA HIS A 93 12.85 5.15 -4.44
C HIS A 93 12.25 6.02 -3.35
N MET A 94 11.48 7.04 -3.74
CA MET A 94 10.79 7.90 -2.79
C MET A 94 9.78 7.10 -1.96
N ALA A 95 9.03 6.22 -2.61
CA ALA A 95 8.02 5.42 -1.93
C ALA A 95 8.66 4.50 -0.89
N ARG A 96 9.82 3.93 -1.21
CA ARG A 96 10.52 3.08 -0.26
C ARG A 96 10.88 3.86 1.01
N GLU A 97 11.32 5.10 0.86
CA GLU A 97 11.68 5.92 2.00
C GLU A 97 10.45 6.38 2.79
N VAL A 98 9.43 6.82 2.08
CA VAL A 98 8.22 7.36 2.73
C VAL A 98 7.44 6.28 3.46
N PHE A 99 7.23 5.14 2.81
CA PHE A 99 6.42 4.07 3.37
C PHE A 99 7.24 3.04 4.15
N ASN A 100 8.56 3.17 4.13
CA ASN A 100 9.45 2.26 4.84
C ASN A 100 9.15 0.80 4.51
N THR A 101 9.09 0.49 3.22
CA THR A 101 8.79 -0.86 2.75
C THR A 101 9.61 -1.19 1.51
N PRO A 102 10.05 -2.44 1.36
CA PRO A 102 10.72 -2.85 0.12
C PRO A 102 9.75 -3.20 -1.00
N TRP A 103 8.45 -3.25 -0.71
CA TRP A 103 7.45 -3.58 -1.72
C TRP A 103 7.18 -2.42 -2.64
N ILE A 104 6.98 -2.71 -3.92
CA ILE A 104 6.60 -1.69 -4.90
C ILE A 104 5.84 -2.35 -6.04
N LYS A 105 4.78 -1.71 -6.51
CA LYS A 105 4.08 -2.08 -7.72
C LYS A 105 4.48 -1.07 -8.78
N LEU A 106 5.31 -1.50 -9.71
CA LEU A 106 5.91 -0.59 -10.69
C LEU A 106 5.01 -0.42 -11.90
N GLU A 107 4.70 0.82 -12.25
CA GLU A 107 3.84 1.17 -13.37
C GLU A 107 4.43 2.32 -14.17
N VAL A 108 4.27 2.28 -15.48
CA VAL A 108 4.58 3.38 -16.39
C VAL A 108 3.45 3.45 -17.41
N ILE A 109 2.91 4.64 -17.64
CA ILE A 109 1.83 4.80 -18.62
C ILE A 109 2.27 5.66 -19.80
#